data_01c1fca48dcefbcd0bef9964895c1443
#
_entry.id   01c1fca48dcefbcd0bef9964895c1443
#
_cell.length_a   1.000
_cell.length_b   1.000
_cell.length_c   1.000
_cell.angle_alpha   90.00
_cell.angle_beta   90.00
_cell.angle_gamma   90.00
#
_symmetry.space_group_name_H-M   'P 1'
#
loop_
_entity.id
_entity.type
_entity.pdbx_description
1 polymer ?
#
loop_
_entity_poly.entity_id
_entity_poly.type
_entity_poly.pdbx_seq_one_letter_code
_entity_poly.pdbx_strand_id
1 'polypeptide(L)'
;MNESMSRILLFCAFAGPAIALDRFLGYCDVSYAACICVSVSLVLLSYGQRLLNRYCPLSLFTVFWGLVGFMLVLMFMCTARVGVYITYALVPMVSLFYCEKRVYVISVVMNYVMILLSNMLVSDFRSLVRSDFHEPLDWFVAMMGGYTIESIAIGVAGYYLCNRISNHFRSVYTSNIVINQKYRDEEHKDRVTRAVTSLYQCVYVINLKNMSYEVVQRDRFVSDVVHDDGNLAMNIERGVFALVENEDKQQMLEFLDLKTLPARLEENSMIYRECQGKLHGRVQLSFILVEKDEEGKPSSVVFTLRKLA
;
A
#
# COMPACT_ATOMS: atom_id res chain seq x y z
N MET A 1 13.01 2.21 -6.52
CA MET A 1 13.06 2.83 -7.85
C MET A 1 14.50 3.03 -8.33
N ASN A 2 15.36 3.74 -7.59
CA ASN A 2 16.76 3.92 -7.97
C ASN A 2 17.57 2.61 -8.10
N GLU A 3 17.21 1.57 -7.35
CA GLU A 3 17.85 0.25 -7.47
C GLU A 3 17.52 -0.43 -8.81
N SER A 4 16.32 -0.22 -9.35
CA SER A 4 15.91 -0.73 -10.66
C SER A 4 16.75 -0.13 -11.78
N MET A 5 17.07 1.18 -11.70
CA MET A 5 17.96 1.85 -12.68
C MET A 5 19.34 1.21 -12.72
N SER A 6 19.95 0.95 -11.55
CA SER A 6 21.23 0.28 -11.47
C SER A 6 21.21 -1.13 -12.10
N ARG A 7 20.13 -1.90 -11.90
CA ARG A 7 19.97 -3.23 -12.51
C ARG A 7 19.81 -3.14 -14.02
N ILE A 8 19.07 -2.14 -14.53
CA ILE A 8 18.91 -1.90 -15.97
C ILE A 8 20.27 -1.56 -16.61
N LEU A 9 21.03 -0.64 -16.00
CA LEU A 9 22.37 -0.30 -16.49
C LEU A 9 23.31 -1.52 -16.52
N LEU A 10 23.24 -2.36 -15.49
CA LEU A 10 24.03 -3.60 -15.44
C LEU A 10 23.63 -4.58 -16.55
N PHE A 11 22.33 -4.72 -16.81
CA PHE A 11 21.83 -5.53 -17.91
C PHE A 11 22.27 -4.98 -19.28
N CYS A 12 22.22 -3.67 -19.45
CA CYS A 12 22.69 -3.02 -20.68
C CYS A 12 24.19 -3.20 -20.92
N ALA A 13 25.00 -3.56 -19.91
CA ALA A 13 26.42 -3.86 -20.09
C ALA A 13 26.69 -5.05 -21.00
N PHE A 14 25.72 -5.93 -21.23
CA PHE A 14 25.79 -6.99 -22.24
C PHE A 14 25.80 -6.48 -23.69
N ALA A 15 25.52 -5.18 -23.92
CA ALA A 15 25.59 -4.58 -25.25
C ALA A 15 26.99 -4.68 -25.85
N GLY A 16 28.06 -4.52 -25.04
CA GLY A 16 29.43 -4.66 -25.54
C GLY A 16 29.77 -6.06 -26.09
N PRO A 17 29.55 -7.16 -25.35
CA PRO A 17 29.65 -8.51 -25.84
C PRO A 17 28.80 -8.79 -27.10
N ALA A 18 27.55 -8.26 -27.13
CA ALA A 18 26.67 -8.41 -28.30
C ALA A 18 27.27 -7.77 -29.56
N ILE A 19 27.76 -6.50 -29.43
CA ILE A 19 28.42 -5.80 -30.54
C ILE A 19 29.72 -6.52 -30.95
N ALA A 20 30.48 -7.06 -29.99
CA ALA A 20 31.69 -7.84 -30.28
C ALA A 20 31.39 -9.14 -31.07
N LEU A 21 30.26 -9.79 -30.78
CA LEU A 21 29.74 -10.93 -31.52
C LEU A 21 29.36 -10.54 -32.96
N ASP A 22 28.64 -9.41 -33.15
CA ASP A 22 28.29 -8.89 -34.49
C ASP A 22 29.53 -8.61 -35.32
N ARG A 23 30.58 -8.07 -34.70
CA ARG A 23 31.88 -7.90 -35.36
C ARG A 23 32.50 -9.21 -35.73
N PHE A 24 32.53 -10.18 -34.83
CA PHE A 24 33.09 -11.51 -35.10
C PHE A 24 32.38 -12.19 -36.26
N LEU A 25 31.07 -11.99 -36.41
CA LEU A 25 30.26 -12.50 -37.51
C LEU A 25 30.38 -11.67 -38.79
N GLY A 26 31.14 -10.55 -38.78
CA GLY A 26 31.39 -9.73 -39.97
C GLY A 26 30.27 -8.71 -40.28
N TYR A 27 29.31 -8.49 -39.36
CA TYR A 27 28.17 -7.57 -39.56
C TYR A 27 28.51 -6.11 -39.22
N CYS A 28 29.57 -5.84 -38.47
CA CYS A 28 29.99 -4.50 -38.11
C CYS A 28 31.49 -4.34 -37.97
N ASP A 29 32.04 -3.12 -38.21
CA ASP A 29 33.46 -2.78 -38.12
C ASP A 29 33.86 -2.06 -36.83
N VAL A 30 33.12 -2.27 -35.75
CA VAL A 30 33.38 -1.62 -34.44
C VAL A 30 34.62 -2.24 -33.80
N SER A 31 35.54 -1.39 -33.25
CA SER A 31 36.73 -1.92 -32.59
C SER A 31 36.38 -2.69 -31.30
N TYR A 32 37.10 -3.78 -31.00
CA TYR A 32 36.90 -4.52 -29.73
C TYR A 32 37.16 -3.66 -28.50
N ALA A 33 38.05 -2.67 -28.61
CA ALA A 33 38.27 -1.69 -27.56
C ALA A 33 36.99 -0.86 -27.25
N ALA A 34 36.25 -0.44 -28.29
CA ALA A 34 34.99 0.25 -28.12
C ALA A 34 33.93 -0.64 -27.43
N CYS A 35 33.82 -1.92 -27.79
CA CYS A 35 32.94 -2.89 -27.15
C CYS A 35 33.23 -3.03 -25.65
N ILE A 36 34.53 -3.14 -25.30
CA ILE A 36 34.96 -3.20 -23.89
C ILE A 36 34.62 -1.89 -23.15
N CYS A 37 34.94 -0.74 -23.77
CA CYS A 37 34.61 0.57 -23.18
C CYS A 37 33.12 0.73 -22.86
N VAL A 38 32.24 0.29 -23.77
CA VAL A 38 30.78 0.35 -23.54
C VAL A 38 30.40 -0.47 -22.31
N SER A 39 30.84 -1.75 -22.25
CA SER A 39 30.50 -2.61 -21.09
C SER A 39 31.07 -2.09 -19.79
N VAL A 40 32.33 -1.67 -19.76
CA VAL A 40 32.97 -1.13 -18.54
C VAL A 40 32.30 0.15 -18.09
N SER A 41 31.96 1.07 -19.01
CA SER A 41 31.26 2.31 -18.67
C SER A 41 29.89 2.04 -18.04
N LEU A 42 29.11 1.10 -18.60
CA LEU A 42 27.79 0.74 -18.04
C LEU A 42 27.89 0.06 -16.68
N VAL A 43 28.90 -0.79 -16.46
CA VAL A 43 29.17 -1.38 -15.13
C VAL A 43 29.55 -0.31 -14.13
N LEU A 44 30.44 0.63 -14.48
CA LEU A 44 30.85 1.73 -13.62
C LEU A 44 29.68 2.66 -13.29
N LEU A 45 28.84 2.97 -14.26
CA LEU A 45 27.61 3.77 -14.06
C LEU A 45 26.63 3.06 -13.13
N SER A 46 26.44 1.75 -13.31
CA SER A 46 25.60 0.92 -12.43
C SER A 46 26.12 0.92 -11.00
N TYR A 47 27.43 0.78 -10.82
CA TYR A 47 28.05 0.81 -9.49
C TYR A 47 27.96 2.21 -8.85
N GLY A 48 28.27 3.26 -9.62
CA GLY A 48 28.10 4.66 -9.18
C GLY A 48 26.67 4.98 -8.77
N GLN A 49 25.69 4.49 -9.55
CA GLN A 49 24.26 4.61 -9.21
C GLN A 49 23.91 3.93 -7.88
N ARG A 50 24.47 2.73 -7.61
CA ARG A 50 24.26 2.04 -6.32
C ARG A 50 24.86 2.82 -5.16
N LEU A 51 26.05 3.36 -5.36
CA LEU A 51 26.74 4.14 -4.36
C LEU A 51 25.96 5.42 -4.02
N LEU A 52 25.53 6.17 -5.05
CA LEU A 52 24.72 7.37 -4.88
C LEU A 52 23.38 7.07 -4.20
N ASN A 53 22.74 5.94 -4.54
CA ASN A 53 21.51 5.52 -3.87
C ASN A 53 21.70 5.26 -2.38
N ARG A 54 22.87 4.79 -1.96
CA ARG A 54 23.19 4.54 -0.55
C ARG A 54 23.38 5.82 0.24
N TYR A 55 24.01 6.85 -0.37
CA TYR A 55 24.32 8.11 0.30
C TYR A 55 23.24 9.18 0.14
N CYS A 56 22.59 9.23 -1.04
CA CYS A 56 21.61 10.27 -1.37
C CYS A 56 20.37 9.68 -2.07
N PRO A 57 19.56 8.84 -1.39
CA PRO A 57 18.50 8.05 -2.03
C PRO A 57 17.36 8.86 -2.63
N LEU A 58 17.12 10.08 -2.12
CA LEU A 58 16.01 10.96 -2.56
C LEU A 58 16.49 12.14 -3.42
N SER A 59 17.78 12.20 -3.78
CA SER A 59 18.31 13.30 -4.57
C SER A 59 17.95 13.19 -6.04
N LEU A 60 17.49 14.29 -6.64
CA LEU A 60 17.31 14.42 -8.10
C LEU A 60 18.62 14.16 -8.84
N PHE A 61 19.75 14.51 -8.25
CA PHE A 61 21.07 14.24 -8.81
C PHE A 61 21.28 12.73 -9.04
N THR A 62 20.88 11.91 -8.08
CA THR A 62 20.97 10.43 -8.21
C THR A 62 20.14 9.91 -9.38
N VAL A 63 18.95 10.49 -9.61
CA VAL A 63 18.08 10.12 -10.72
C VAL A 63 18.75 10.45 -12.06
N PHE A 64 19.22 11.68 -12.19
CA PHE A 64 19.81 12.16 -13.44
C PHE A 64 21.18 11.56 -13.73
N TRP A 65 21.97 11.20 -12.71
CA TRP A 65 23.24 10.51 -12.88
C TRP A 65 23.15 9.28 -13.81
N GLY A 66 22.20 8.38 -13.52
CA GLY A 66 21.98 7.19 -14.32
C GLY A 66 21.47 7.48 -15.73
N LEU A 67 20.52 8.42 -15.86
CA LEU A 67 19.92 8.77 -17.15
C LEU A 67 20.94 9.46 -18.07
N VAL A 68 21.66 10.47 -17.56
CA VAL A 68 22.68 11.20 -18.32
C VAL A 68 23.84 10.29 -18.69
N GLY A 69 24.32 9.50 -17.72
CA GLY A 69 25.38 8.55 -17.99
C GLY A 69 25.02 7.53 -19.08
N PHE A 70 23.78 7.02 -19.07
CA PHE A 70 23.28 6.15 -20.11
C PHE A 70 23.23 6.84 -21.49
N MET A 71 22.72 8.09 -21.54
CA MET A 71 22.72 8.88 -22.78
C MET A 71 24.11 9.11 -23.33
N LEU A 72 25.11 9.39 -22.47
CA LEU A 72 26.50 9.56 -22.90
C LEU A 72 27.10 8.28 -23.50
N VAL A 73 26.78 7.12 -22.93
CA VAL A 73 27.19 5.83 -23.50
C VAL A 73 26.54 5.60 -24.86
N LEU A 74 25.25 5.93 -25.03
CA LEU A 74 24.56 5.82 -26.31
C LEU A 74 25.19 6.75 -27.36
N MET A 75 25.54 8.00 -26.98
CA MET A 75 26.23 8.94 -27.85
C MET A 75 27.60 8.36 -28.29
N PHE A 76 28.37 7.79 -27.36
CA PHE A 76 29.63 7.12 -27.69
C PHE A 76 29.43 5.95 -28.65
N MET A 77 28.38 5.14 -28.44
CA MET A 77 28.03 4.03 -29.36
C MET A 77 27.69 4.56 -30.76
N CYS A 78 26.96 5.66 -30.87
CA CYS A 78 26.69 6.31 -32.17
C CYS A 78 27.98 6.74 -32.89
N THR A 79 28.91 7.37 -32.17
CA THR A 79 30.20 7.79 -32.76
C THR A 79 31.06 6.59 -33.16
N ALA A 80 30.94 5.47 -32.44
CA ALA A 80 31.56 4.17 -32.79
C ALA A 80 30.85 3.42 -33.93
N ARG A 81 29.90 4.07 -34.63
CA ARG A 81 29.15 3.55 -35.80
C ARG A 81 28.13 2.46 -35.48
N VAL A 82 27.77 2.27 -34.22
CA VAL A 82 26.69 1.34 -33.82
C VAL A 82 25.33 1.99 -34.05
N GLY A 83 24.40 1.24 -34.63
CA GLY A 83 23.04 1.74 -34.91
C GLY A 83 22.13 1.71 -33.68
N VAL A 84 22.26 2.68 -32.76
CA VAL A 84 21.57 2.66 -31.46
C VAL A 84 20.42 3.66 -31.34
N TYR A 85 19.88 4.20 -32.45
CA TYR A 85 18.85 5.25 -32.37
C TYR A 85 17.58 4.82 -31.64
N ILE A 86 17.10 3.58 -31.85
CA ILE A 86 15.94 3.05 -31.13
C ILE A 86 16.22 2.96 -29.63
N THR A 87 17.48 2.75 -29.24
CA THR A 87 17.88 2.61 -27.83
C THR A 87 17.73 3.93 -27.07
N TYR A 88 17.78 5.07 -27.76
CA TYR A 88 17.48 6.37 -27.13
C TYR A 88 16.05 6.44 -26.57
N ALA A 89 15.08 5.74 -27.17
CA ALA A 89 13.71 5.66 -26.65
C ALA A 89 13.63 5.00 -25.27
N LEU A 90 14.63 4.15 -24.92
CA LEU A 90 14.67 3.51 -23.59
C LEU A 90 14.91 4.53 -22.47
N VAL A 91 15.58 5.63 -22.72
CA VAL A 91 15.90 6.63 -21.70
C VAL A 91 14.62 7.24 -21.09
N PRO A 92 13.71 7.85 -21.88
CA PRO A 92 12.44 8.31 -21.34
C PRO A 92 11.57 7.18 -20.80
N MET A 93 11.60 5.97 -21.39
CA MET A 93 10.86 4.81 -20.86
C MET A 93 11.36 4.40 -19.48
N VAL A 94 12.68 4.38 -19.25
CA VAL A 94 13.26 4.10 -17.93
C VAL A 94 12.91 5.20 -16.93
N SER A 95 12.81 6.44 -17.37
CA SER A 95 12.41 7.54 -16.48
C SER A 95 10.98 7.42 -15.97
N LEU A 96 10.08 6.65 -16.64
CA LEU A 96 8.73 6.36 -16.15
C LEU A 96 8.72 5.61 -14.80
N PHE A 97 9.76 4.81 -14.51
CA PHE A 97 9.88 4.10 -13.22
C PHE A 97 9.95 5.05 -12.02
N TYR A 98 10.30 6.33 -12.23
CA TYR A 98 10.28 7.30 -11.15
C TYR A 98 8.88 7.82 -10.82
N CYS A 99 7.89 7.55 -11.69
CA CYS A 99 6.49 7.96 -11.53
C CYS A 99 6.32 9.47 -11.27
N GLU A 100 7.28 10.28 -11.70
CA GLU A 100 7.29 11.73 -11.54
C GLU A 100 7.30 12.43 -12.88
N LYS A 101 6.28 13.25 -13.16
CA LYS A 101 6.11 13.95 -14.44
C LYS A 101 7.28 14.87 -14.78
N ARG A 102 7.84 15.54 -13.78
CA ARG A 102 8.98 16.46 -13.99
C ARG A 102 10.21 15.71 -14.47
N VAL A 103 10.52 14.59 -13.83
CA VAL A 103 11.65 13.72 -14.22
C VAL A 103 11.46 13.21 -15.64
N TYR A 104 10.23 12.75 -15.97
CA TYR A 104 9.91 12.30 -17.31
C TYR A 104 10.12 13.38 -18.37
N VAL A 105 9.52 14.57 -18.20
CA VAL A 105 9.62 15.68 -19.18
C VAL A 105 11.08 16.09 -19.37
N ILE A 106 11.82 16.28 -18.29
CA ILE A 106 13.25 16.63 -18.37
C ILE A 106 14.03 15.53 -19.12
N SER A 107 13.75 14.26 -18.83
CA SER A 107 14.37 13.13 -19.51
C SER A 107 14.11 13.13 -21.01
N VAL A 108 12.89 13.43 -21.46
CA VAL A 108 12.52 13.51 -22.89
C VAL A 108 13.30 14.66 -23.56
N VAL A 109 13.32 15.84 -22.93
CA VAL A 109 14.05 17.01 -23.50
C VAL A 109 15.54 16.73 -23.58
N MET A 110 16.14 16.21 -22.52
CA MET A 110 17.57 15.85 -22.51
C MET A 110 17.89 14.78 -23.57
N ASN A 111 17.04 13.78 -23.69
CA ASN A 111 17.18 12.71 -24.67
C ASN A 111 17.15 13.27 -26.11
N TYR A 112 16.23 14.19 -26.40
CA TYR A 112 16.15 14.83 -27.71
C TYR A 112 17.41 15.64 -28.02
N VAL A 113 17.92 16.40 -27.05
CA VAL A 113 19.20 17.14 -27.21
C VAL A 113 20.36 16.17 -27.50
N MET A 114 20.41 15.03 -26.81
CA MET A 114 21.46 14.04 -27.04
C MET A 114 21.35 13.35 -28.41
N ILE A 115 20.12 13.10 -28.90
CA ILE A 115 19.88 12.61 -30.27
C ILE A 115 20.40 13.64 -31.28
N LEU A 116 20.07 14.93 -31.08
CA LEU A 116 20.52 16.01 -31.94
C LEU A 116 22.05 16.08 -31.99
N LEU A 117 22.74 16.08 -30.85
CA LEU A 117 24.18 16.07 -30.75
C LEU A 117 24.82 14.87 -31.43
N SER A 118 24.25 13.65 -31.16
CA SER A 118 24.73 12.42 -31.78
C SER A 118 24.61 12.43 -33.28
N ASN A 119 23.50 12.90 -33.84
CA ASN A 119 23.32 13.03 -35.29
C ASN A 119 24.26 14.05 -35.90
N MET A 120 24.49 15.18 -35.22
CA MET A 120 25.44 16.19 -35.68
C MET A 120 26.86 15.63 -35.76
N LEU A 121 27.30 14.85 -34.75
CA LEU A 121 28.65 14.26 -34.71
C LEU A 121 28.88 13.15 -35.77
N VAL A 122 27.80 12.51 -36.25
CA VAL A 122 27.87 11.37 -37.18
C VAL A 122 27.49 11.75 -38.60
N SER A 123 26.97 12.99 -38.81
CA SER A 123 26.47 13.46 -40.11
C SER A 123 27.50 13.36 -41.24
N ASP A 124 28.76 13.77 -41.01
CA ASP A 124 29.83 13.71 -41.99
C ASP A 124 30.07 12.32 -42.52
N PHE A 125 30.14 11.35 -41.61
CA PHE A 125 30.36 9.97 -41.98
C PHE A 125 29.13 9.35 -42.68
N ARG A 126 27.93 9.60 -42.19
CA ARG A 126 26.69 9.01 -42.70
C ARG A 126 26.31 9.54 -44.09
N SER A 127 26.59 10.81 -44.39
CA SER A 127 26.38 11.39 -45.71
C SER A 127 27.29 10.73 -46.76
N LEU A 128 28.55 10.38 -46.39
CA LEU A 128 29.48 9.69 -47.27
C LEU A 128 29.06 8.23 -47.59
N VAL A 129 28.36 7.56 -46.68
CA VAL A 129 27.95 6.16 -46.87
C VAL A 129 26.67 6.04 -47.69
N ARG A 130 25.80 7.04 -47.66
CA ARG A 130 24.54 7.09 -48.44
C ARG A 130 24.67 8.02 -49.66
N SER A 131 24.58 7.43 -50.84
CA SER A 131 24.63 8.13 -52.10
C SER A 131 23.48 9.14 -52.34
N ASP A 132 22.42 9.07 -51.52
CA ASP A 132 21.24 9.91 -51.68
C ASP A 132 21.44 11.34 -51.10
N PHE A 133 22.52 11.57 -50.33
CA PHE A 133 22.82 12.83 -49.69
C PHE A 133 24.13 13.37 -50.19
N HIS A 134 24.11 14.60 -50.67
CA HIS A 134 25.31 15.28 -51.20
C HIS A 134 26.10 16.04 -50.14
N GLU A 135 25.39 16.52 -49.09
CA GLU A 135 26.01 17.21 -47.98
C GLU A 135 25.63 16.63 -46.61
N PRO A 136 26.53 16.74 -45.62
CA PRO A 136 26.23 16.33 -44.23
C PRO A 136 24.98 16.98 -43.64
N LEU A 137 24.75 18.25 -44.03
CA LEU A 137 23.57 19.00 -43.55
C LEU A 137 22.26 18.42 -44.08
N ASP A 138 22.21 17.98 -45.33
CA ASP A 138 21.00 17.38 -45.95
C ASP A 138 20.61 16.10 -45.21
N TRP A 139 21.61 15.25 -44.92
CA TRP A 139 21.40 14.03 -44.13
C TRP A 139 20.90 14.34 -42.73
N PHE A 140 21.55 15.32 -42.06
CA PHE A 140 21.18 15.76 -40.71
C PHE A 140 19.73 16.26 -40.64
N VAL A 141 19.33 17.15 -41.54
CA VAL A 141 17.97 17.70 -41.58
C VAL A 141 16.93 16.62 -41.86
N ALA A 142 17.20 15.75 -42.83
CA ALA A 142 16.29 14.66 -43.17
C ALA A 142 16.07 13.68 -41.98
N MET A 143 17.13 13.29 -41.29
CA MET A 143 17.03 12.41 -40.12
C MET A 143 16.39 13.07 -38.92
N MET A 144 16.73 14.36 -38.65
CA MET A 144 16.18 15.08 -37.51
C MET A 144 14.67 15.32 -37.64
N GLY A 145 14.14 15.44 -38.87
CA GLY A 145 12.68 15.50 -39.10
C GLY A 145 11.95 14.28 -38.52
N GLY A 146 12.44 13.08 -38.84
CA GLY A 146 11.89 11.84 -38.30
C GLY A 146 12.03 11.72 -36.79
N TYR A 147 13.25 11.93 -36.26
CA TYR A 147 13.49 11.83 -34.82
C TYR A 147 12.73 12.87 -33.99
N THR A 148 12.43 14.03 -34.56
CA THR A 148 11.60 15.06 -33.89
C THR A 148 10.17 14.53 -33.72
N ILE A 149 9.58 13.97 -34.79
CA ILE A 149 8.22 13.41 -34.73
C ILE A 149 8.16 12.26 -33.74
N GLU A 150 9.11 11.32 -33.79
CA GLU A 150 9.20 10.19 -32.86
C GLU A 150 9.35 10.65 -31.40
N SER A 151 10.21 11.64 -31.15
CA SER A 151 10.44 12.20 -29.80
C SER A 151 9.19 12.89 -29.25
N ILE A 152 8.44 13.61 -30.09
CA ILE A 152 7.15 14.21 -29.70
C ILE A 152 6.15 13.09 -29.36
N ALA A 153 6.04 12.08 -30.22
CA ALA A 153 5.12 10.97 -30.01
C ALA A 153 5.41 10.21 -28.70
N ILE A 154 6.70 9.87 -28.46
CA ILE A 154 7.15 9.23 -27.21
C ILE A 154 6.88 10.17 -26.02
N GLY A 155 7.21 11.47 -26.16
CA GLY A 155 7.01 12.45 -25.11
C GLY A 155 5.55 12.57 -24.68
N VAL A 156 4.63 12.65 -25.65
CA VAL A 156 3.20 12.76 -25.37
C VAL A 156 2.65 11.45 -24.78
N ALA A 157 2.91 10.31 -25.42
CA ALA A 157 2.41 9.01 -24.97
C ALA A 157 2.91 8.69 -23.55
N GLY A 158 4.20 8.87 -23.30
CA GLY A 158 4.78 8.60 -22.00
C GLY A 158 4.34 9.60 -20.92
N TYR A 159 4.06 10.87 -21.26
CA TYR A 159 3.49 11.82 -20.31
C TYR A 159 2.11 11.37 -19.83
N TYR A 160 1.24 10.93 -20.74
CA TYR A 160 -0.08 10.37 -20.35
C TYR A 160 0.07 9.10 -19.52
N LEU A 161 0.99 8.20 -19.90
CA LEU A 161 1.27 6.98 -19.15
C LEU A 161 1.80 7.30 -17.75
N CYS A 162 2.77 8.21 -17.63
CA CYS A 162 3.32 8.65 -16.35
C CYS A 162 2.23 9.25 -15.45
N ASN A 163 1.34 10.07 -16.03
CA ASN A 163 0.21 10.64 -15.32
C ASN A 163 -0.72 9.56 -14.76
N ARG A 164 -1.08 8.58 -15.59
CA ARG A 164 -1.95 7.46 -15.20
C ARG A 164 -1.32 6.61 -14.10
N ILE A 165 -0.05 6.25 -14.26
CA ILE A 165 0.71 5.45 -13.28
C ILE A 165 0.81 6.21 -11.95
N SER A 166 1.21 7.50 -11.98
CA SER A 166 1.34 8.32 -10.77
C SER A 166 0.00 8.47 -10.02
N ASN A 167 -1.10 8.68 -10.73
CA ASN A 167 -2.42 8.77 -10.13
C ASN A 167 -2.87 7.43 -9.52
N HIS A 168 -2.56 6.31 -10.19
CA HIS A 168 -2.87 4.98 -9.67
C HIS A 168 -2.10 4.68 -8.38
N PHE A 169 -0.79 4.93 -8.35
CA PHE A 169 0.01 4.76 -7.14
C PHE A 169 -0.48 5.64 -5.99
N ARG A 170 -0.84 6.90 -6.29
CA ARG A 170 -1.38 7.80 -5.26
C ARG A 170 -2.70 7.27 -4.70
N SER A 171 -3.59 6.77 -5.54
CA SER A 171 -4.86 6.17 -5.12
C SER A 171 -4.63 4.95 -4.23
N VAL A 172 -3.78 4.00 -4.65
CA VAL A 172 -3.44 2.81 -3.87
C VAL A 172 -2.80 3.17 -2.53
N TYR A 173 -1.88 4.13 -2.52
CA TYR A 173 -1.24 4.59 -1.29
C TYR A 173 -2.24 5.20 -0.30
N THR A 174 -3.14 6.08 -0.79
CA THR A 174 -4.19 6.68 0.04
C THR A 174 -5.15 5.62 0.58
N SER A 175 -5.58 4.68 -0.26
CA SER A 175 -6.44 3.57 0.17
C SER A 175 -5.78 2.72 1.26
N ASN A 176 -4.50 2.40 1.13
CA ASN A 176 -3.76 1.64 2.13
C ASN A 176 -3.65 2.39 3.48
N ILE A 177 -3.47 3.71 3.46
CA ILE A 177 -3.47 4.52 4.70
C ILE A 177 -4.83 4.42 5.39
N VAL A 178 -5.93 4.62 4.64
CA VAL A 178 -7.29 4.55 5.19
C VAL A 178 -7.58 3.17 5.78
N ILE A 179 -7.22 2.10 5.06
CA ILE A 179 -7.39 0.73 5.53
C ILE A 179 -6.61 0.49 6.82
N ASN A 180 -5.33 0.89 6.87
CA ASN A 180 -4.50 0.73 8.06
C ASN A 180 -4.99 1.54 9.26
N GLN A 181 -5.55 2.73 9.04
CA GLN A 181 -6.19 3.51 10.10
C GLN A 181 -7.42 2.77 10.64
N LYS A 182 -8.27 2.26 9.75
CA LYS A 182 -9.47 1.50 10.13
C LYS A 182 -9.12 0.27 10.97
N TYR A 183 -8.12 -0.50 10.57
CA TYR A 183 -7.63 -1.64 11.36
C TYR A 183 -7.13 -1.23 12.75
N ARG A 184 -6.38 -0.14 12.86
CA ARG A 184 -5.92 0.37 14.16
C ARG A 184 -7.06 0.82 15.06
N ASP A 185 -8.07 1.46 14.49
CA ASP A 185 -9.23 1.91 15.24
C ASP A 185 -10.07 0.73 15.74
N GLU A 186 -10.25 -0.32 14.91
CA GLU A 186 -10.90 -1.57 15.31
C GLU A 186 -10.11 -2.26 16.41
N GLU A 187 -8.80 -2.43 16.26
CA GLU A 187 -7.94 -3.06 17.28
C GLU A 187 -7.94 -2.26 18.60
N HIS A 188 -8.02 -0.93 18.52
CA HIS A 188 -8.13 -0.08 19.70
C HIS A 188 -9.47 -0.28 20.39
N LYS A 189 -10.58 -0.29 19.64
CA LYS A 189 -11.92 -0.57 20.18
C LYS A 189 -11.97 -1.94 20.85
N ASP A 190 -11.44 -2.97 20.21
CA ASP A 190 -11.39 -4.32 20.78
C ASP A 190 -10.57 -4.39 22.06
N ARG A 191 -9.44 -3.69 22.12
CA ARG A 191 -8.62 -3.62 23.35
C ARG A 191 -9.37 -2.91 24.48
N VAL A 192 -10.02 -1.79 24.19
CA VAL A 192 -10.82 -1.05 25.17
C VAL A 192 -11.99 -1.91 25.65
N THR A 193 -12.71 -2.56 24.73
CA THR A 193 -13.82 -3.43 25.05
C THR A 193 -13.36 -4.58 25.97
N ARG A 194 -12.27 -5.28 25.64
CA ARG A 194 -11.71 -6.34 26.50
C ARG A 194 -11.26 -5.83 27.87
N ALA A 195 -10.63 -4.65 27.91
CA ALA A 195 -10.20 -4.08 29.18
C ALA A 195 -11.41 -3.69 30.07
N VAL A 196 -12.47 -3.14 29.50
CA VAL A 196 -13.70 -2.80 30.25
C VAL A 196 -14.42 -4.06 30.67
N THR A 197 -14.60 -5.03 29.76
CA THR A 197 -15.31 -6.27 30.07
C THR A 197 -14.59 -7.10 31.12
N SER A 198 -13.24 -7.05 31.18
CA SER A 198 -12.46 -7.78 32.19
C SER A 198 -12.74 -7.36 33.63
N LEU A 199 -13.38 -6.20 33.85
CA LEU A 199 -13.84 -5.76 35.17
C LEU A 199 -15.08 -6.51 35.65
N TYR A 200 -15.74 -7.25 34.77
CA TYR A 200 -16.97 -7.97 35.04
C TYR A 200 -16.76 -9.49 34.93
N GLN A 201 -17.44 -10.25 35.74
CA GLN A 201 -17.45 -11.72 35.64
C GLN A 201 -18.30 -12.20 34.46
N CYS A 202 -19.37 -11.47 34.17
CA CYS A 202 -20.21 -11.73 33.01
C CYS A 202 -20.65 -10.42 32.36
N VAL A 203 -20.70 -10.46 31.02
CA VAL A 203 -21.27 -9.41 30.18
C VAL A 203 -22.09 -10.06 29.08
N TYR A 204 -23.38 -9.74 29.03
CA TYR A 204 -24.30 -10.18 27.99
C TYR A 204 -24.94 -8.97 27.34
N VAL A 205 -25.03 -8.99 26.01
CA VAL A 205 -25.86 -8.03 25.26
C VAL A 205 -27.20 -8.70 25.00
N ILE A 206 -28.28 -8.10 25.47
CA ILE A 206 -29.63 -8.65 25.38
C ILE A 206 -30.46 -7.76 24.46
N ASN A 207 -31.05 -8.35 23.43
CA ASN A 207 -32.04 -7.71 22.59
C ASN A 207 -33.43 -7.96 23.17
N LEU A 208 -34.11 -6.87 23.63
CA LEU A 208 -35.39 -6.96 24.28
C LEU A 208 -36.57 -7.20 23.34
N LYS A 209 -36.40 -6.96 22.01
CA LYS A 209 -37.46 -7.18 21.02
C LYS A 209 -37.69 -8.66 20.73
N ASN A 210 -36.61 -9.41 20.56
CA ASN A 210 -36.67 -10.84 20.22
C ASN A 210 -36.22 -11.77 21.36
N MET A 211 -35.88 -11.19 22.52
CA MET A 211 -35.37 -11.89 23.71
C MET A 211 -34.14 -12.77 23.42
N SER A 212 -33.35 -12.37 22.43
CA SER A 212 -32.05 -12.99 22.14
C SER A 212 -30.93 -12.35 22.96
N TYR A 213 -29.86 -13.10 23.17
CA TYR A 213 -28.67 -12.56 23.84
C TYR A 213 -27.38 -13.04 23.17
N GLU A 214 -26.36 -12.21 23.30
CA GLU A 214 -25.00 -12.48 22.89
C GLU A 214 -24.08 -12.45 24.10
N VAL A 215 -23.20 -13.45 24.20
CA VAL A 215 -22.24 -13.57 25.29
C VAL A 215 -20.96 -12.84 24.90
N VAL A 216 -20.69 -11.70 25.54
CA VAL A 216 -19.45 -10.94 25.33
C VAL A 216 -18.34 -11.47 26.22
N GLN A 217 -18.67 -11.73 27.49
CA GLN A 217 -17.77 -12.34 28.47
C GLN A 217 -18.55 -13.19 29.48
N ARG A 218 -17.96 -14.31 29.87
CA ARG A 218 -18.53 -15.20 30.88
C ARG A 218 -17.42 -15.87 31.68
N ASP A 219 -17.49 -15.79 32.99
CA ASP A 219 -16.61 -16.53 33.89
C ASP A 219 -16.94 -18.03 33.87
N ARG A 220 -15.96 -18.87 34.17
CA ARG A 220 -16.06 -20.33 34.16
C ARG A 220 -17.20 -20.84 35.08
N PHE A 221 -17.36 -20.27 36.26
CA PHE A 221 -18.40 -20.65 37.21
C PHE A 221 -19.81 -20.39 36.68
N VAL A 222 -20.04 -19.32 35.97
CA VAL A 222 -21.30 -19.02 35.31
C VAL A 222 -21.51 -19.91 34.10
N SER A 223 -20.46 -20.27 33.39
CA SER A 223 -20.50 -21.21 32.25
C SER A 223 -20.93 -22.62 32.65
N ASP A 224 -20.59 -23.05 33.85
CA ASP A 224 -20.96 -24.39 34.36
C ASP A 224 -22.48 -24.50 34.71
N VAL A 225 -23.15 -23.36 34.92
CA VAL A 225 -24.55 -23.29 35.34
C VAL A 225 -25.48 -22.83 34.21
N VAL A 226 -25.05 -21.83 33.45
CA VAL A 226 -25.83 -21.21 32.39
C VAL A 226 -25.39 -21.77 31.04
N HIS A 227 -26.28 -22.46 30.35
CA HIS A 227 -26.02 -23.14 29.09
C HIS A 227 -26.46 -22.26 27.91
N ASP A 228 -25.84 -22.47 26.74
CA ASP A 228 -26.19 -21.72 25.49
C ASP A 228 -27.38 -22.43 24.77
N ASP A 229 -28.44 -22.80 25.53
CA ASP A 229 -29.64 -23.44 25.01
C ASP A 229 -30.67 -22.47 24.40
N GLY A 230 -30.32 -21.17 24.32
CA GLY A 230 -31.12 -20.12 23.70
C GLY A 230 -32.29 -19.60 24.53
N ASN A 231 -32.63 -20.20 25.65
CA ASN A 231 -33.72 -19.72 26.51
C ASN A 231 -33.19 -18.81 27.62
N LEU A 232 -33.24 -17.50 27.35
CA LEU A 232 -32.73 -16.49 28.29
C LEU A 232 -33.43 -16.52 29.65
N ALA A 233 -34.77 -16.66 29.69
CA ALA A 233 -35.51 -16.69 30.94
C ALA A 233 -35.13 -17.88 31.82
N MET A 234 -35.03 -19.06 31.22
CA MET A 234 -34.61 -20.28 31.92
C MET A 234 -33.17 -20.19 32.44
N ASN A 235 -32.28 -19.54 31.65
CA ASN A 235 -30.90 -19.34 32.06
C ASN A 235 -30.77 -18.33 33.22
N ILE A 236 -31.59 -17.31 33.26
CA ILE A 236 -31.68 -16.39 34.39
C ILE A 236 -32.12 -17.15 35.65
N GLU A 237 -33.21 -17.93 35.60
CA GLU A 237 -33.67 -18.70 36.74
C GLU A 237 -32.59 -19.69 37.25
N ARG A 238 -31.98 -20.47 36.38
CA ARG A 238 -30.87 -21.39 36.72
C ARG A 238 -29.73 -20.64 37.40
N GLY A 239 -29.32 -19.49 36.85
CA GLY A 239 -28.27 -18.65 37.41
C GLY A 239 -28.60 -18.17 38.83
N VAL A 240 -29.81 -17.68 39.06
CA VAL A 240 -30.25 -17.20 40.38
C VAL A 240 -30.30 -18.37 41.38
N PHE A 241 -30.92 -19.51 41.01
CA PHE A 241 -31.01 -20.66 41.93
C PHE A 241 -29.66 -21.27 42.29
N ALA A 242 -28.72 -21.30 41.35
CA ALA A 242 -27.40 -21.86 41.58
C ALA A 242 -26.43 -20.92 42.29
N LEU A 243 -26.44 -19.62 41.96
CA LEU A 243 -25.36 -18.70 42.32
C LEU A 243 -25.74 -17.71 43.44
N VAL A 244 -27.05 -17.49 43.72
CA VAL A 244 -27.51 -16.54 44.73
C VAL A 244 -27.91 -17.23 46.01
N GLU A 245 -27.60 -16.62 47.16
CA GLU A 245 -28.05 -17.12 48.49
C GLU A 245 -29.60 -17.11 48.63
N ASN A 246 -30.12 -18.00 49.49
CA ASN A 246 -31.57 -18.23 49.57
C ASN A 246 -32.37 -16.96 49.95
N GLU A 247 -31.78 -16.10 50.76
CA GLU A 247 -32.43 -14.90 51.28
C GLU A 247 -32.67 -13.88 50.15
N ASP A 248 -31.77 -13.79 49.17
CA ASP A 248 -31.82 -12.79 48.08
C ASP A 248 -32.52 -13.31 46.83
N LYS A 249 -32.84 -14.60 46.72
CA LYS A 249 -33.35 -15.22 45.48
C LYS A 249 -34.61 -14.55 44.93
N GLN A 250 -35.62 -14.35 45.82
CA GLN A 250 -36.88 -13.80 45.38
C GLN A 250 -36.72 -12.38 44.83
N GLN A 251 -35.95 -11.57 45.53
CA GLN A 251 -35.68 -10.18 45.11
C GLN A 251 -34.86 -10.12 43.82
N MET A 252 -34.01 -11.11 43.61
CA MET A 252 -33.15 -11.18 42.42
C MET A 252 -33.93 -11.64 41.19
N LEU A 253 -34.89 -12.58 41.34
CA LEU A 253 -35.80 -12.95 40.27
C LEU A 253 -36.67 -11.81 39.81
N GLU A 254 -37.16 -10.95 40.75
CA GLU A 254 -37.92 -9.75 40.44
C GLU A 254 -37.05 -8.73 39.74
N PHE A 255 -35.81 -8.54 40.16
CA PHE A 255 -34.87 -7.62 39.51
C PHE A 255 -34.51 -8.08 38.08
N LEU A 256 -34.34 -9.35 37.83
CA LEU A 256 -33.99 -9.93 36.56
C LEU A 256 -35.16 -10.22 35.61
N ASP A 257 -36.40 -9.88 36.02
CA ASP A 257 -37.58 -10.00 35.16
C ASP A 257 -37.49 -9.06 33.96
N LEU A 258 -37.21 -9.66 32.77
CA LEU A 258 -37.06 -8.96 31.52
C LEU A 258 -38.32 -8.31 30.99
N LYS A 259 -39.51 -8.76 31.46
CA LYS A 259 -40.78 -8.16 31.04
C LYS A 259 -41.00 -6.77 31.63
N THR A 260 -40.53 -6.55 32.86
CA THR A 260 -40.63 -5.27 33.54
C THR A 260 -39.43 -4.34 33.25
N LEU A 261 -38.36 -4.90 32.65
CA LEU A 261 -37.11 -4.18 32.43
C LEU A 261 -37.24 -2.93 31.54
N PRO A 262 -37.99 -2.93 30.40
CA PRO A 262 -38.15 -1.73 29.58
C PRO A 262 -38.73 -0.53 30.38
N ALA A 263 -39.78 -0.74 31.15
CA ALA A 263 -40.38 0.31 31.93
C ALA A 263 -39.43 0.89 33.02
N ARG A 264 -38.58 0.02 33.61
CA ARG A 264 -37.61 0.47 34.62
C ARG A 264 -36.40 1.22 34.02
N LEU A 265 -36.14 1.05 32.73
CA LEU A 265 -35.05 1.70 32.00
C LEU A 265 -35.51 2.91 31.17
N GLU A 266 -36.84 3.26 31.18
CA GLU A 266 -37.31 4.45 30.48
C GLU A 266 -36.74 5.74 31.10
N GLU A 267 -36.70 5.80 32.43
CA GLU A 267 -36.21 6.96 33.19
C GLU A 267 -34.74 6.88 33.57
N ASN A 268 -34.17 5.66 33.59
CA ASN A 268 -32.80 5.41 34.03
C ASN A 268 -31.99 4.75 32.94
N SER A 269 -30.80 5.29 32.64
CA SER A 269 -29.87 4.64 31.72
C SER A 269 -29.19 3.39 32.28
N MET A 270 -29.24 3.18 33.61
CA MET A 270 -28.68 2.06 34.32
C MET A 270 -29.47 1.75 35.58
N ILE A 271 -29.74 0.49 35.82
CA ILE A 271 -30.25 -0.02 37.09
C ILE A 271 -29.33 -1.10 37.61
N TYR A 272 -29.16 -1.21 38.91
CA TYR A 272 -28.34 -2.22 39.54
C TYR A 272 -28.93 -2.75 40.84
N ARG A 273 -28.51 -3.94 41.22
CA ARG A 273 -28.82 -4.54 42.52
C ARG A 273 -27.63 -5.35 43.02
N GLU A 274 -27.45 -5.31 44.33
CA GLU A 274 -26.44 -6.12 45.01
C GLU A 274 -27.09 -7.30 45.69
N CYS A 275 -26.42 -8.42 45.73
CA CYS A 275 -26.84 -9.61 46.45
C CYS A 275 -25.65 -10.42 46.96
N GLN A 276 -25.93 -11.35 47.90
CA GLN A 276 -24.95 -12.30 48.37
C GLN A 276 -24.91 -13.54 47.44
N GLY A 277 -23.77 -13.73 46.81
CA GLY A 277 -23.51 -14.92 45.99
C GLY A 277 -22.88 -16.05 46.81
N LYS A 278 -23.26 -17.29 46.52
CA LYS A 278 -22.79 -18.50 47.22
C LYS A 278 -21.29 -18.75 47.10
N LEU A 279 -20.70 -18.34 45.97
CA LEU A 279 -19.30 -18.65 45.65
C LEU A 279 -18.40 -17.40 45.71
N HIS A 280 -18.92 -16.24 45.42
CA HIS A 280 -18.13 -15.05 45.19
C HIS A 280 -18.30 -13.93 46.24
N GLY A 281 -19.09 -14.19 47.30
CA GLY A 281 -19.41 -13.17 48.27
C GLY A 281 -20.39 -12.14 47.66
N ARG A 282 -20.21 -10.90 48.00
CA ARG A 282 -21.11 -9.80 47.55
C ARG A 282 -20.88 -9.52 46.06
N VAL A 283 -21.94 -9.54 45.27
CA VAL A 283 -21.95 -9.27 43.83
C VAL A 283 -22.94 -8.20 43.45
N GLN A 284 -22.66 -7.45 42.40
CA GLN A 284 -23.54 -6.45 41.82
C GLN A 284 -23.93 -6.92 40.40
N LEU A 285 -25.25 -6.95 40.18
CA LEU A 285 -25.86 -7.17 38.87
C LEU A 285 -26.38 -5.84 38.34
N SER A 286 -26.16 -5.57 37.04
CA SER A 286 -26.61 -4.31 36.45
C SER A 286 -27.19 -4.53 35.07
N PHE A 287 -28.20 -3.75 34.72
CA PHE A 287 -28.66 -3.55 33.36
C PHE A 287 -28.32 -2.14 32.90
N ILE A 288 -27.66 -2.01 31.78
CA ILE A 288 -27.25 -0.74 31.17
C ILE A 288 -27.94 -0.62 29.81
N LEU A 289 -28.67 0.46 29.61
CA LEU A 289 -29.34 0.75 28.36
C LEU A 289 -28.30 1.07 27.28
N VAL A 290 -28.38 0.39 26.13
CA VAL A 290 -27.50 0.60 24.98
C VAL A 290 -28.23 1.33 23.86
N GLU A 291 -29.42 0.83 23.50
CA GLU A 291 -30.18 1.41 22.39
C GLU A 291 -31.66 1.54 22.74
N LYS A 292 -32.29 2.58 22.18
CA LYS A 292 -33.73 2.73 22.13
C LYS A 292 -34.21 2.54 20.69
N ASP A 293 -35.45 2.09 20.54
CA ASP A 293 -36.09 1.98 19.23
C ASP A 293 -36.61 3.36 18.72
N GLU A 294 -37.23 3.33 17.54
CA GLU A 294 -37.80 4.52 16.89
C GLU A 294 -38.94 5.18 17.75
N GLU A 295 -39.57 4.41 18.66
CA GLU A 295 -40.56 4.88 19.58
C GLU A 295 -39.94 5.39 20.90
N GLY A 296 -38.63 5.33 21.05
CA GLY A 296 -37.90 5.73 22.26
C GLY A 296 -37.93 4.70 23.40
N LYS A 297 -38.42 3.49 23.12
CA LYS A 297 -38.43 2.39 24.09
C LYS A 297 -37.08 1.62 24.10
N PRO A 298 -36.61 1.14 25.27
CA PRO A 298 -35.43 0.31 25.38
C PRO A 298 -35.50 -0.91 24.45
N SER A 299 -34.54 -1.06 23.53
CA SER A 299 -34.46 -2.14 22.54
C SER A 299 -33.29 -3.07 22.79
N SER A 300 -32.17 -2.56 23.33
CA SER A 300 -30.97 -3.33 23.62
C SER A 300 -30.37 -2.91 24.95
N VAL A 301 -29.95 -3.89 25.74
CA VAL A 301 -29.35 -3.67 27.06
C VAL A 301 -28.12 -4.53 27.24
N VAL A 302 -27.16 -4.05 28.02
CA VAL A 302 -26.02 -4.85 28.50
C VAL A 302 -26.31 -5.27 29.95
N PHE A 303 -26.35 -6.57 30.17
CA PHE A 303 -26.35 -7.15 31.50
C PHE A 303 -24.91 -7.41 31.96
N THR A 304 -24.60 -7.00 33.18
CA THR A 304 -23.27 -7.22 33.76
C THR A 304 -23.38 -7.80 35.18
N LEU A 305 -22.41 -8.64 35.52
CA LEU A 305 -22.18 -9.15 36.86
C LEU A 305 -20.76 -8.82 37.29
N ARG A 306 -20.60 -8.17 38.42
CA ARG A 306 -19.32 -7.78 39.00
C ARG A 306 -19.23 -8.22 40.46
N LYS A 307 -18.07 -8.77 40.86
CA LYS A 307 -17.76 -9.02 42.26
C LYS A 307 -17.44 -7.70 42.95
N LEU A 308 -18.01 -7.50 44.11
CA LEU A 308 -17.66 -6.40 45.01
C LEU A 308 -16.56 -6.86 45.98
N ALA A 309 -15.68 -5.94 46.33
CA ALA A 309 -14.57 -6.23 47.24
C ALA A 309 -15.07 -6.46 48.69
#